data_8c089cb339dee5eed486f375d692dd64
#
_entry.id   8c089cb339dee5eed486f375d692dd64
#
_cell.length_a   1.000
_cell.length_b   1.000
_cell.length_c   1.000
_cell.angle_alpha   90.00
_cell.angle_beta   90.00
_cell.angle_gamma   90.00
#
_symmetry.space_group_name_H-M   'P 1'
#
loop_
_entity.id
_entity.type
_entity.pdbx_description
1 polymer ?
#
loop_
_entity_poly.entity_id
_entity_poly.type
_entity_poly.pdbx_seq_one_letter_code
_entity_poly.pdbx_strand_id
1 'polypeptide(L)'
;MPKLKEECGVFGIYNNLEASNLTYLGLHALQHRGQESAGIVTSDGVNLHNHRDMGLVSDIFSEEVLSELPGKNAIGHVRYSTTGSSQLKNMQPIVINYFRGSLAIAHNGNLTNAKSLRDELEADGAIFQ
;
A
#
# COMPACT_ATOMS: atom_id res chain seq x y z
N MET A 1 -18.67 15.15 20.61
CA MET A 1 -17.81 14.02 20.28
C MET A 1 -17.07 14.30 18.98
N PRO A 2 -15.75 14.20 18.99
CA PRO A 2 -15.05 14.30 17.73
C PRO A 2 -15.47 13.13 16.84
N LYS A 3 -15.81 13.42 15.60
CA LYS A 3 -16.03 12.39 14.59
C LYS A 3 -14.73 11.59 14.44
N LEU A 4 -14.82 10.28 14.60
CA LEU A 4 -13.72 9.41 14.21
C LEU A 4 -13.52 9.59 12.71
N LYS A 5 -12.36 10.09 12.33
CA LYS A 5 -12.00 10.14 10.92
C LYS A 5 -11.66 8.72 10.48
N GLU A 6 -12.25 8.31 9.36
CA GLU A 6 -11.83 7.10 8.69
C GLU A 6 -10.42 7.32 8.17
N GLU A 7 -9.50 6.50 8.61
CA GLU A 7 -8.09 6.60 8.24
C GLU A 7 -7.68 5.40 7.41
N CYS A 8 -6.63 5.59 6.62
CA CYS A 8 -6.02 4.49 5.87
C CYS A 8 -5.59 3.38 6.80
N GLY A 9 -5.65 2.15 6.31
CA GLY A 9 -5.23 0.96 7.06
C GLY A 9 -4.01 0.31 6.44
N VAL A 10 -3.13 -0.18 7.29
CA VAL A 10 -1.93 -0.92 6.90
C VAL A 10 -1.97 -2.30 7.55
N PHE A 11 -1.61 -3.33 6.80
CA PHE A 11 -1.51 -4.69 7.29
C PHE A 11 -0.20 -5.30 6.80
N GLY A 12 0.45 -6.07 7.66
CA GLY A 12 1.67 -6.77 7.30
C GLY A 12 1.70 -8.17 7.89
N ILE A 13 2.30 -9.11 7.15
CA ILE A 13 2.48 -10.47 7.61
C ILE A 13 3.84 -10.99 7.16
N TYR A 14 4.48 -11.75 8.02
CA TYR A 14 5.81 -12.26 7.81
C TYR A 14 5.84 -13.78 7.98
N ASN A 15 6.49 -14.46 7.04
CA ASN A 15 6.76 -15.90 7.10
C ASN A 15 5.50 -16.75 7.26
N ASN A 16 4.54 -16.57 6.34
CA ASN A 16 3.30 -17.35 6.34
C ASN A 16 2.95 -17.78 4.92
N LEU A 17 2.69 -19.05 4.72
CA LEU A 17 2.37 -19.61 3.40
C LEU A 17 1.11 -18.99 2.79
N GLU A 18 0.21 -18.49 3.63
CA GLU A 18 -1.04 -17.85 3.21
C GLU A 18 -0.96 -16.33 3.25
N ALA A 19 0.25 -15.76 3.02
CA ALA A 19 0.48 -14.33 3.21
C ALA A 19 -0.49 -13.44 2.42
N SER A 20 -0.70 -13.71 1.12
CA SER A 20 -1.61 -12.91 0.32
C SER A 20 -3.06 -13.04 0.78
N ASN A 21 -3.50 -14.25 1.08
CA ASN A 21 -4.88 -14.50 1.53
C ASN A 21 -5.16 -13.84 2.88
N LEU A 22 -4.23 -13.95 3.82
CA LEU A 22 -4.37 -13.34 5.13
C LEU A 22 -4.30 -11.81 5.05
N THR A 23 -3.47 -11.28 4.17
CA THR A 23 -3.41 -9.84 3.91
C THR A 23 -4.73 -9.35 3.34
N TYR A 24 -5.30 -10.07 2.38
CA TYR A 24 -6.63 -9.76 1.85
C TYR A 24 -7.68 -9.70 2.98
N LEU A 25 -7.70 -10.70 3.84
CA LEU A 25 -8.64 -10.73 4.97
C LEU A 25 -8.40 -9.58 5.95
N GLY A 26 -7.14 -9.25 6.20
CA GLY A 26 -6.77 -8.11 7.03
C GLY A 26 -7.25 -6.78 6.44
N LEU A 27 -7.06 -6.58 5.15
CA LEU A 27 -7.52 -5.38 4.46
C LEU A 27 -9.06 -5.32 4.45
N HIS A 28 -9.72 -6.45 4.25
CA HIS A 28 -11.17 -6.51 4.28
C HIS A 28 -11.71 -6.11 5.66
N ALA A 29 -11.04 -6.54 6.73
CA ALA A 29 -11.40 -6.15 8.10
C ALA A 29 -11.16 -4.66 8.36
N LEU A 30 -10.17 -4.05 7.71
CA LEU A 30 -9.87 -2.63 7.82
C LEU A 30 -10.72 -1.77 6.88
N GLN A 31 -11.45 -2.39 5.97
CA GLN A 31 -12.29 -1.68 5.01
C GLN A 31 -13.50 -1.09 5.70
N HIS A 32 -13.69 0.21 5.50
CA HIS A 32 -14.84 0.95 5.98
C HIS A 32 -15.48 1.70 4.82
N ARG A 33 -16.63 2.29 5.10
CA ARG A 33 -17.32 3.13 4.12
C ARG A 33 -16.41 4.27 3.67
N GLY A 34 -16.32 4.48 2.36
CA GLY A 34 -15.47 5.52 1.77
C GLY A 34 -14.08 5.04 1.37
N GLN A 35 -13.80 3.75 1.53
CA GLN A 35 -12.55 3.17 1.06
C GLN A 35 -12.46 3.28 -0.47
N GLU A 36 -11.34 3.76 -0.96
CA GLU A 36 -11.17 4.23 -2.33
C GLU A 36 -10.27 3.34 -3.16
N SER A 37 -9.18 2.87 -2.58
CA SER A 37 -8.22 2.01 -3.26
C SER A 37 -7.59 1.04 -2.27
N ALA A 38 -7.01 -0.02 -2.79
CA ALA A 38 -6.28 -0.99 -1.97
C ALA A 38 -5.15 -1.60 -2.78
N GLY A 39 -4.15 -2.11 -2.09
CA GLY A 39 -3.02 -2.75 -2.70
C GLY A 39 -2.40 -3.80 -1.80
N ILE A 40 -1.82 -4.82 -2.41
CA ILE A 40 -1.04 -5.86 -1.73
C ILE A 40 0.26 -6.01 -2.49
N VAL A 41 1.36 -6.08 -1.75
CA VAL A 41 2.66 -6.45 -2.27
C VAL A 41 3.15 -7.66 -1.50
N THR A 42 3.57 -8.70 -2.22
CA THR A 42 4.15 -9.90 -1.62
C THR A 42 5.60 -10.06 -2.04
N SER A 43 6.37 -10.79 -1.24
CA SER A 43 7.74 -11.18 -1.56
C SER A 43 7.85 -12.69 -1.51
N ASP A 44 8.38 -13.26 -2.59
CA ASP A 44 8.71 -14.68 -2.66
C ASP A 44 10.16 -14.98 -2.23
N GLY A 45 10.87 -13.96 -1.75
CA GLY A 45 12.29 -14.07 -1.38
C GLY A 45 13.25 -13.67 -2.49
N VAL A 46 12.77 -13.55 -3.71
CA VAL A 46 13.55 -13.15 -4.89
C VAL A 46 12.93 -11.92 -5.54
N ASN A 47 11.63 -11.95 -5.77
CA ASN A 47 10.90 -10.89 -6.43
C ASN A 47 9.74 -10.37 -5.59
N LEU A 48 9.36 -9.11 -5.83
CA LEU A 48 8.12 -8.55 -5.32
C LEU A 48 7.02 -8.72 -6.37
N HIS A 49 5.85 -9.06 -5.90
CA HIS A 49 4.63 -9.16 -6.70
C HIS A 49 3.62 -8.18 -6.13
N ASN A 50 2.91 -7.47 -6.97
CA ASN A 50 1.97 -6.47 -6.47
C ASN A 50 0.71 -6.39 -7.31
N HIS A 51 -0.37 -5.99 -6.66
CA HIS A 51 -1.62 -5.64 -7.30
C HIS A 51 -2.25 -4.49 -6.53
N ARG A 52 -2.53 -3.39 -7.22
CA ARG A 52 -3.15 -2.19 -6.66
C ARG A 52 -4.20 -1.70 -7.62
N ASP A 53 -5.34 -1.31 -7.10
CA ASP A 53 -6.41 -0.78 -7.93
C ASP A 53 -7.34 0.12 -7.12
N MET A 54 -8.16 0.85 -7.84
CA MET A 54 -9.27 1.60 -7.27
C MET A 54 -10.44 0.66 -7.03
N GLY A 55 -11.19 0.90 -5.99
CA GLY A 55 -12.37 0.13 -5.65
C GLY A 55 -12.31 -0.51 -4.28
N LEU A 56 -13.30 -1.34 -3.99
CA LEU A 56 -13.38 -2.06 -2.72
C LEU A 56 -12.45 -3.27 -2.72
N VAL A 57 -11.95 -3.62 -1.55
CA VAL A 57 -11.04 -4.75 -1.37
C VAL A 57 -11.58 -6.03 -2.03
N SER A 58 -12.86 -6.32 -1.82
CA SER A 58 -13.50 -7.54 -2.37
C SER A 58 -13.61 -7.50 -3.89
N ASP A 59 -13.68 -6.33 -4.49
CA ASP A 59 -13.76 -6.18 -5.95
C ASP A 59 -12.38 -6.20 -6.61
N ILE A 60 -11.36 -5.71 -5.90
CA ILE A 60 -9.99 -5.66 -6.40
C ILE A 60 -9.32 -7.03 -6.37
N PHE A 61 -9.50 -7.76 -5.27
CA PHE A 61 -8.79 -9.01 -5.03
C PHE A 61 -9.72 -10.22 -5.17
N SER A 62 -9.74 -10.78 -6.37
CA SER A 62 -10.35 -12.09 -6.62
C SER A 62 -9.38 -13.21 -6.26
N GLU A 63 -9.87 -14.45 -6.21
CA GLU A 63 -9.01 -15.61 -6.02
C GLU A 63 -7.92 -15.67 -7.09
N GLU A 64 -8.26 -15.33 -8.32
CA GLU A 64 -7.32 -15.29 -9.44
C GLU A 64 -6.21 -14.28 -9.20
N VAL A 65 -6.56 -13.07 -8.79
CA VAL A 65 -5.56 -12.03 -8.47
C VAL A 65 -4.67 -12.47 -7.31
N LEU A 66 -5.26 -13.01 -6.25
CA LEU A 66 -4.48 -13.47 -5.09
C LEU A 66 -3.52 -14.61 -5.46
N SER A 67 -3.88 -15.46 -6.42
CA SER A 67 -3.01 -16.54 -6.89
C SER A 67 -1.76 -16.00 -7.61
N GLU A 68 -1.81 -14.77 -8.10
CA GLU A 68 -0.69 -14.09 -8.76
C GLU A 68 0.23 -13.36 -7.76
N LEU A 69 -0.06 -13.47 -6.48
CA LEU A 69 0.72 -12.86 -5.40
C LEU A 69 1.35 -13.93 -4.51
N PRO A 70 2.38 -14.64 -5.03
CA PRO A 70 3.04 -15.69 -4.27
C PRO A 70 4.00 -15.12 -3.22
N GLY A 71 4.35 -15.95 -2.25
CA GLY A 71 5.34 -15.61 -1.24
C GLY A 71 4.82 -15.73 0.18
N LYS A 72 5.74 -15.62 1.13
CA LYS A 72 5.46 -15.79 2.55
C LYS A 72 5.39 -14.48 3.32
N ASN A 73 5.73 -13.35 2.67
CA ASN A 73 5.72 -12.04 3.28
C ASN A 73 4.83 -11.12 2.47
N ALA A 74 4.03 -10.32 3.11
CA ALA A 74 3.13 -9.40 2.42
C ALA A 74 2.90 -8.15 3.25
N ILE A 75 2.67 -7.04 2.54
CA ILE A 75 2.13 -5.82 3.12
C ILE A 75 0.93 -5.39 2.29
N GLY A 76 -0.05 -4.82 2.96
CA GLY A 76 -1.27 -4.34 2.32
C GLY A 76 -1.67 -2.97 2.84
N HIS A 77 -2.47 -2.27 2.04
CA HIS A 77 -2.92 -0.93 2.35
C HIS A 77 -4.33 -0.71 1.81
N VAL A 78 -5.17 -0.06 2.60
CA VAL A 78 -6.45 0.49 2.15
C VAL A 78 -6.39 2.01 2.30
N ARG A 79 -6.80 2.72 1.26
CA ARG A 79 -6.76 4.18 1.24
C ARG A 79 -8.15 4.76 1.32
N TYR A 80 -8.25 5.81 2.13
CA TYR A 80 -9.43 6.65 2.21
C TYR A 80 -9.06 8.04 1.73
N SER A 81 -9.90 8.62 0.87
CA SER A 81 -9.68 9.97 0.37
C SER A 81 -10.01 10.97 1.45
N THR A 82 -9.01 11.67 1.92
CA THR A 82 -9.20 12.76 2.91
C THR A 82 -9.06 14.12 2.27
N THR A 83 -8.18 14.27 1.31
CA THR A 83 -7.97 15.51 0.56
C THR A 83 -7.21 15.20 -0.71
N GLY A 84 -7.62 15.77 -1.82
CA GLY A 84 -6.88 15.75 -3.05
C GLY A 84 -7.20 14.57 -3.96
N SER A 85 -6.34 14.37 -4.93
CA SER A 85 -6.60 13.52 -6.07
C SER A 85 -6.48 12.04 -5.77
N SER A 86 -7.48 11.29 -6.19
CA SER A 86 -7.48 9.84 -6.27
C SER A 86 -6.63 9.39 -7.46
N GLN A 87 -5.32 9.61 -7.40
CA GLN A 87 -4.44 9.23 -8.50
C GLN A 87 -3.81 7.88 -8.24
N LEU A 88 -3.65 7.09 -9.31
CA LEU A 88 -2.99 5.79 -9.28
C LEU A 88 -1.61 5.85 -8.61
N LYS A 89 -0.87 6.94 -8.83
CA LYS A 89 0.46 7.13 -8.24
C LYS A 89 0.45 7.22 -6.71
N ASN A 90 -0.72 7.51 -6.12
CA ASN A 90 -0.87 7.61 -4.67
C ASN A 90 -1.33 6.31 -4.03
N MET A 91 -1.62 5.30 -4.83
CA MET A 91 -1.99 3.99 -4.29
C MET A 91 -0.79 3.32 -3.64
N GLN A 92 -1.05 2.71 -2.50
CA GLN A 92 -0.03 2.00 -1.74
C GLN A 92 -0.34 0.49 -1.71
N PRO A 93 0.64 -0.36 -1.43
CA PRO A 93 2.04 -0.05 -1.14
C PRO A 93 2.78 0.52 -2.34
N ILE A 94 3.76 1.37 -2.07
CA ILE A 94 4.64 1.93 -3.10
C ILE A 94 5.79 0.96 -3.34
N VAL A 95 6.05 0.62 -4.60
CA VAL A 95 7.15 -0.27 -4.97
C VAL A 95 8.23 0.54 -5.67
N ILE A 96 9.46 0.40 -5.22
CA ILE A 96 10.62 1.08 -5.76
C ILE A 96 11.66 0.04 -6.16
N ASN A 97 12.19 0.17 -7.37
CA ASN A 97 13.30 -0.64 -7.84
C ASN A 97 14.56 0.23 -7.86
N TYR A 98 15.64 -0.27 -7.28
CA TYR A 98 16.91 0.43 -7.26
C TYR A 98 18.05 -0.57 -7.37
N PHE A 99 19.30 -0.10 -7.39
CA PHE A 99 20.45 -0.95 -7.73
C PHE A 99 20.65 -2.13 -6.75
N ARG A 100 20.14 -2.06 -5.53
CA ARG A 100 20.22 -3.16 -4.54
C ARG A 100 19.03 -4.10 -4.58
N GLY A 101 18.05 -3.86 -5.45
CA GLY A 101 16.85 -4.69 -5.54
C GLY A 101 15.56 -3.89 -5.53
N SER A 102 14.54 -4.47 -4.92
CA SER A 102 13.22 -3.86 -4.85
C SER A 102 12.80 -3.63 -3.40
N LEU A 103 12.07 -2.56 -3.17
CA LEU A 103 11.55 -2.19 -1.87
C LEU A 103 10.07 -1.84 -2.01
N ALA A 104 9.26 -2.33 -1.10
CA ALA A 104 7.87 -1.93 -0.99
C ALA A 104 7.62 -1.28 0.37
N ILE A 105 6.87 -0.20 0.37
CA ILE A 105 6.56 0.53 1.60
C ILE A 105 5.10 0.99 1.61
N ALA A 106 4.48 0.90 2.77
CA ALA A 106 3.15 1.42 3.01
C ALA A 106 3.14 2.18 4.33
N HIS A 107 2.34 3.24 4.40
CA HIS A 107 2.22 4.02 5.61
C HIS A 107 0.80 4.55 5.79
N ASN A 108 0.46 4.83 7.04
CA ASN A 108 -0.78 5.48 7.42
C ASN A 108 -0.44 6.78 8.14
N GLY A 109 -0.55 7.88 7.42
CA GLY A 109 -0.23 9.21 7.97
C GLY A 109 0.25 10.18 6.90
N ASN A 110 0.55 11.38 7.32
CA ASN A 110 1.06 12.45 6.48
C ASN A 110 2.19 13.18 7.19
N LEU A 111 3.19 13.61 6.42
CA LEU A 111 4.23 14.48 6.92
C LEU A 111 3.73 15.92 6.94
N THR A 112 3.87 16.60 8.06
CA THR A 112 3.50 18.01 8.18
C THR A 112 4.51 18.93 7.49
N ASN A 113 5.73 18.45 7.30
CA ASN A 113 6.84 19.18 6.71
C ASN A 113 7.31 18.58 5.38
N ALA A 114 6.41 17.94 4.63
CA ALA A 114 6.76 17.24 3.39
C ALA A 114 7.44 18.15 2.38
N LYS A 115 6.93 19.37 2.18
CA LYS A 115 7.52 20.31 1.24
C LYS A 115 8.94 20.71 1.62
N SER A 116 9.15 21.00 2.89
CA SER A 116 10.48 21.36 3.42
C SER A 116 11.47 20.24 3.25
N LEU A 117 11.09 19.00 3.56
CA LEU A 117 11.93 17.82 3.38
C LEU A 117 12.23 17.57 1.91
N ARG A 118 11.24 17.74 1.04
CA ARG A 118 11.43 17.57 -0.40
C ARG A 118 12.43 18.57 -0.94
N ASP A 119 12.28 19.83 -0.58
CA ASP A 119 13.18 20.91 -1.02
C ASP A 119 14.62 20.62 -0.56
N GLU A 120 14.81 20.17 0.68
CA GLU A 120 16.11 19.81 1.23
C GLU A 120 16.73 18.65 0.47
N LEU A 121 15.95 17.60 0.20
CA LEU A 121 16.43 16.42 -0.54
C LEU A 121 16.76 16.78 -2.01
N GLU A 122 15.96 17.62 -2.65
CA GLU A 122 16.22 18.08 -4.01
C GLU A 122 17.51 18.91 -4.07
N ALA A 123 17.77 19.74 -3.06
CA ALA A 123 19.02 20.51 -2.96
C ALA A 123 20.23 19.57 -2.84
N ASP A 124 20.07 18.39 -2.23
CA ASP A 124 21.11 17.37 -2.14
C ASP A 124 21.18 16.45 -3.37
N GLY A 125 20.39 16.70 -4.40
CA GLY A 125 20.44 15.98 -5.65
C GLY A 125 19.36 14.92 -5.85
N ALA A 126 18.40 14.79 -4.94
CA ALA A 126 17.30 13.84 -5.12
C ALA A 126 16.34 14.31 -6.22
N ILE A 127 15.82 13.35 -6.97
CA ILE A 127 14.84 13.59 -8.05
C ILE A 127 13.52 12.93 -7.65
N PHE A 128 12.44 13.71 -7.68
CA PHE A 128 11.09 13.21 -7.41
C PHE A 128 10.26 13.23 -8.71
N GLN A 129 9.48 12.20 -8.88
CA GLN A 129 8.55 12.06 -9.99
C GLN A 129 7.12 12.36 -9.57
#